data_1aa94cdf8b5534c294be04d0175283d3
#
_entry.id   1aa94cdf8b5534c294be04d0175283d3
#
_cell.length_a   1.000
_cell.length_b   1.000
_cell.length_c   1.000
_cell.angle_alpha   90.00
_cell.angle_beta   90.00
_cell.angle_gamma   90.00
#
_symmetry.space_group_name_H-M   'P 1'
#
loop_
_entity.id
_entity.type
_entity.pdbx_description
1 polymer ?
#
loop_
_entity_poly.entity_id
_entity_poly.type
_entity_poly.pdbx_seq_one_letter_code
_entity_poly.pdbx_strand_id
1 'polypeptide(L)'
;MVGTAVAFMTGFKNNASYARLWEARQIWGAIVNGSRAFAMLTIDSVADVQIRQRLLYRHFAWLTALRYQLREPRTWESMRQAHNTEYQRNYKVAEWDGRLDEELAKVLGEGDLRYALSKKNRALHLLDLQSRDLRTLAIESEFRRLEFQRLLATLIDAQGKCERIKNFPYPRQYATLNHFFIWLFIVLTPLGLLQEFQKAGDGFVWLTIPAGTIVAWVFHTMDKIGESSENPFEGSPNDVPITAMSRGIEIDLREMLGEPELPAALQAENQILM
;
A
#
# COMPACT_ATOMS: atom_id res chain seq x y z
N MET A 1 33.91 15.95 -0.63
CA MET A 1 33.13 16.11 -1.88
C MET A 1 32.30 14.85 -2.21
N VAL A 2 32.88 13.63 -2.34
CA VAL A 2 32.11 12.41 -2.67
C VAL A 2 31.00 12.13 -1.64
N GLY A 3 31.32 12.15 -0.34
CA GLY A 3 30.33 11.92 0.72
C GLY A 3 29.15 12.89 0.69
N THR A 4 29.38 14.15 0.38
CA THR A 4 28.31 15.16 0.25
C THR A 4 27.38 14.83 -0.93
N ALA A 5 27.93 14.40 -2.07
CA ALA A 5 27.15 14.01 -3.24
C ALA A 5 26.30 12.76 -2.94
N VAL A 6 26.87 11.76 -2.26
CA VAL A 6 26.18 10.53 -1.86
C VAL A 6 25.07 10.84 -0.86
N ALA A 7 25.33 11.66 0.16
CA ALA A 7 24.32 12.08 1.12
C ALA A 7 23.14 12.79 0.46
N PHE A 8 23.42 13.67 -0.51
CA PHE A 8 22.42 14.39 -1.26
C PHE A 8 21.55 13.45 -2.11
N MET A 9 22.16 12.53 -2.86
CA MET A 9 21.43 11.56 -3.68
C MET A 9 20.58 10.61 -2.84
N THR A 10 21.13 10.12 -1.72
CA THR A 10 20.38 9.28 -0.78
C THR A 10 19.20 10.03 -0.17
N GLY A 11 19.38 11.31 0.19
CA GLY A 11 18.32 12.17 0.68
C GLY A 11 17.19 12.34 -0.33
N PHE A 12 17.49 12.57 -1.62
CA PHE A 12 16.48 12.64 -2.67
C PHE A 12 15.73 11.32 -2.87
N LYS A 13 16.44 10.19 -2.89
CA LYS A 13 15.81 8.87 -3.00
C LYS A 13 14.84 8.64 -1.84
N ASN A 14 15.27 8.88 -0.61
CA ASN A 14 14.46 8.66 0.57
C ASN A 14 13.24 9.58 0.61
N ASN A 15 13.39 10.84 0.22
CA ASN A 15 12.28 11.77 0.13
C ASN A 15 11.25 11.34 -0.95
N ALA A 16 11.71 10.87 -2.10
CA ALA A 16 10.84 10.37 -3.15
C ALA A 16 10.09 9.08 -2.72
N SER A 17 10.77 8.15 -2.04
CA SER A 17 10.16 6.94 -1.48
C SER A 17 9.11 7.29 -0.44
N TYR A 18 9.42 8.21 0.49
CA TYR A 18 8.49 8.68 1.49
C TYR A 18 7.28 9.38 0.87
N ALA A 19 7.47 10.21 -0.16
CA ALA A 19 6.38 10.87 -0.86
C ALA A 19 5.39 9.87 -1.49
N ARG A 20 5.89 8.76 -2.06
CA ARG A 20 5.07 7.66 -2.58
C ARG A 20 4.26 6.98 -1.49
N LEU A 21 4.89 6.66 -0.35
CA LEU A 21 4.22 6.08 0.80
C LEU A 21 3.14 7.02 1.36
N TRP A 22 3.46 8.30 1.46
CA TRP A 22 2.52 9.32 1.93
C TRP A 22 1.32 9.48 0.99
N GLU A 23 1.55 9.52 -0.31
CA GLU A 23 0.49 9.52 -1.33
C GLU A 23 -0.42 8.31 -1.19
N ALA A 24 0.15 7.11 -1.02
CA ALA A 24 -0.62 5.89 -0.83
C ALA A 24 -1.53 5.94 0.41
N ARG A 25 -1.05 6.50 1.53
CA ARG A 25 -1.84 6.72 2.74
C ARG A 25 -2.99 7.69 2.51
N GLN A 26 -2.74 8.79 1.79
CA GLN A 26 -3.78 9.77 1.46
C GLN A 26 -4.87 9.15 0.57
N ILE A 27 -4.48 8.35 -0.42
CA ILE A 27 -5.43 7.68 -1.31
C ILE A 27 -6.31 6.69 -0.52
N TRP A 28 -5.72 5.90 0.37
CA TRP A 28 -6.50 4.97 1.19
C TRP A 28 -7.40 5.70 2.20
N GLY A 29 -6.98 6.84 2.73
CA GLY A 29 -7.85 7.73 3.50
C GLY A 29 -9.06 8.22 2.69
N ALA A 30 -8.84 8.56 1.41
CA ALA A 30 -9.93 8.95 0.50
C ALA A 30 -10.86 7.76 0.19
N ILE A 31 -10.33 6.53 0.05
CA ILE A 31 -11.14 5.32 -0.11
C ILE A 31 -12.03 5.10 1.13
N VAL A 32 -11.49 5.22 2.35
CA VAL A 32 -12.28 5.10 3.59
C VAL A 32 -13.45 6.08 3.59
N ASN A 33 -13.17 7.36 3.34
CA ASN A 33 -14.19 8.41 3.35
C ASN A 33 -15.21 8.23 2.22
N GLY A 34 -14.76 7.87 1.02
CA GLY A 34 -15.63 7.59 -0.12
C GLY A 34 -16.53 6.38 0.10
N SER A 35 -16.02 5.33 0.77
CA SER A 35 -16.79 4.14 1.14
C SER A 35 -17.90 4.47 2.14
N ARG A 36 -17.59 5.25 3.16
CA ARG A 36 -18.59 5.72 4.15
C ARG A 36 -19.66 6.59 3.49
N ALA A 37 -19.25 7.54 2.64
CA ALA A 37 -20.19 8.39 1.91
C ALA A 37 -21.09 7.56 0.97
N PHE A 38 -20.52 6.55 0.28
CA PHE A 38 -21.30 5.64 -0.56
C PHE A 38 -22.34 4.84 0.26
N ALA A 39 -21.96 4.36 1.45
CA ALA A 39 -22.88 3.65 2.33
C ALA A 39 -24.02 4.55 2.82
N MET A 40 -23.71 5.75 3.32
CA MET A 40 -24.71 6.72 3.75
C MET A 40 -25.70 7.04 2.64
N LEU A 41 -25.20 7.36 1.46
CA LEU A 41 -26.06 7.67 0.31
C LEU A 41 -26.91 6.46 -0.12
N THR A 42 -26.36 5.24 -0.03
CA THR A 42 -27.08 4.00 -0.34
C THR A 42 -28.22 3.79 0.64
N ILE A 43 -27.99 3.94 1.93
CA ILE A 43 -28.98 3.76 2.98
C ILE A 43 -30.10 4.80 2.84
N ASP A 44 -29.76 6.05 2.56
CA ASP A 44 -30.71 7.16 2.45
C ASP A 44 -31.55 7.13 1.15
N SER A 45 -31.00 6.53 0.08
CA SER A 45 -31.60 6.65 -1.25
C SER A 45 -32.27 5.38 -1.76
N VAL A 46 -31.94 4.23 -1.19
CA VAL A 46 -32.45 2.92 -1.63
C VAL A 46 -33.37 2.36 -0.54
N ALA A 47 -34.66 2.26 -0.79
CA ALA A 47 -35.62 1.80 0.20
C ALA A 47 -35.52 0.28 0.47
N ASP A 48 -35.23 -0.51 -0.55
CA ASP A 48 -35.14 -1.96 -0.46
C ASP A 48 -33.88 -2.41 0.29
N VAL A 49 -34.08 -3.12 1.40
CA VAL A 49 -33.01 -3.60 2.30
C VAL A 49 -32.10 -4.61 1.57
N GLN A 50 -32.66 -5.49 0.74
CA GLN A 50 -31.87 -6.50 0.03
C GLN A 50 -30.96 -5.85 -1.03
N ILE A 51 -31.47 -4.81 -1.69
CA ILE A 51 -30.67 -4.03 -2.65
C ILE A 51 -29.57 -3.26 -1.95
N ARG A 52 -29.86 -2.62 -0.79
CA ARG A 52 -28.83 -1.96 0.05
C ARG A 52 -27.70 -2.94 0.39
N GLN A 53 -28.08 -4.08 0.95
CA GLN A 53 -27.13 -5.12 1.33
C GLN A 53 -26.30 -5.56 0.12
N ARG A 54 -26.92 -5.88 -1.02
CA ARG A 54 -26.18 -6.27 -2.25
C ARG A 54 -25.18 -5.22 -2.70
N LEU A 55 -25.55 -3.94 -2.69
CA LEU A 55 -24.65 -2.85 -3.08
C LEU A 55 -23.45 -2.73 -2.12
N LEU A 56 -23.67 -2.80 -0.81
CA LEU A 56 -22.59 -2.68 0.16
C LEU A 56 -21.71 -3.94 0.22
N TYR A 57 -22.27 -5.13 0.05
CA TYR A 57 -21.49 -6.36 -0.04
C TYR A 57 -20.64 -6.40 -1.33
N ARG A 58 -21.15 -5.89 -2.44
CA ARG A 58 -20.33 -5.71 -3.65
C ARG A 58 -19.23 -4.67 -3.45
N HIS A 59 -19.46 -3.67 -2.60
CA HIS A 59 -18.42 -2.72 -2.21
C HIS A 59 -17.29 -3.40 -1.40
N PHE A 60 -17.63 -4.31 -0.47
CA PHE A 60 -16.64 -5.15 0.22
C PHE A 60 -15.86 -6.04 -0.76
N ALA A 61 -16.54 -6.60 -1.75
CA ALA A 61 -15.89 -7.37 -2.81
C ALA A 61 -14.90 -6.52 -3.61
N TRP A 62 -15.25 -5.26 -3.91
CA TRP A 62 -14.35 -4.32 -4.58
C TRP A 62 -13.10 -4.06 -3.75
N LEU A 63 -13.24 -3.74 -2.46
CA LEU A 63 -12.10 -3.55 -1.54
C LEU A 63 -11.22 -4.80 -1.49
N THR A 64 -11.82 -5.97 -1.40
CA THR A 64 -11.11 -7.26 -1.40
C THR A 64 -10.34 -7.47 -2.71
N ALA A 65 -11.00 -7.30 -3.85
CA ALA A 65 -10.35 -7.45 -5.16
C ALA A 65 -9.20 -6.46 -5.35
N LEU A 66 -9.37 -5.20 -4.88
CA LEU A 66 -8.32 -4.18 -4.93
C LEU A 66 -7.12 -4.55 -4.07
N ARG A 67 -7.34 -5.02 -2.83
CA ARG A 67 -6.26 -5.47 -1.93
C ARG A 67 -5.43 -6.58 -2.57
N TYR A 68 -6.07 -7.63 -3.06
CA TYR A 68 -5.38 -8.74 -3.73
C TYR A 68 -4.60 -8.27 -4.95
N GLN A 69 -5.17 -7.38 -5.76
CA GLN A 69 -4.48 -6.80 -6.93
C GLN A 69 -3.25 -5.99 -6.52
N LEU A 70 -3.32 -5.22 -5.43
CA LEU A 70 -2.21 -4.41 -4.93
C LEU A 70 -1.14 -5.26 -4.24
N ARG A 71 -1.48 -6.39 -3.62
CA ARG A 71 -0.54 -7.33 -3.00
C ARG A 71 0.07 -8.33 -4.00
N GLU A 72 -0.39 -8.35 -5.25
CA GLU A 72 0.21 -9.20 -6.28
C GLU A 72 1.68 -8.83 -6.49
N PRO A 73 2.64 -9.79 -6.35
CA PRO A 73 4.06 -9.49 -6.42
C PRO A 73 4.49 -8.94 -7.79
N ARG A 74 5.37 -7.95 -7.79
CA ARG A 74 6.01 -7.39 -8.99
C ARG A 74 7.51 -7.68 -8.97
N THR A 75 8.13 -7.74 -10.15
CA THR A 75 9.56 -8.08 -10.30
C THR A 75 10.51 -7.03 -9.72
N TRP A 76 10.04 -5.82 -9.52
CA TRP A 76 10.83 -4.70 -8.96
C TRP A 76 10.68 -4.52 -7.45
N GLU A 77 9.82 -5.28 -6.81
CA GLU A 77 9.58 -5.19 -5.36
C GLU A 77 10.68 -5.88 -4.57
N SER A 78 10.90 -5.39 -3.36
CA SER A 78 12.01 -5.80 -2.50
C SER A 78 11.71 -6.99 -1.60
N MET A 79 10.44 -7.40 -1.48
CA MET A 79 10.00 -8.42 -0.51
C MET A 79 10.63 -9.79 -0.70
N ARG A 80 11.15 -10.11 -1.89
CA ARG A 80 11.87 -11.37 -2.16
C ARG A 80 13.35 -11.34 -1.79
N GLN A 81 13.87 -10.20 -1.32
CA GLN A 81 15.25 -10.11 -0.87
C GLN A 81 15.42 -10.81 0.48
N ALA A 82 16.59 -11.41 0.72
CA ALA A 82 16.84 -12.27 1.89
C ALA A 82 16.54 -11.59 3.24
N HIS A 83 16.92 -10.33 3.40
CA HIS A 83 16.67 -9.56 4.63
C HIS A 83 15.18 -9.30 4.87
N ASN A 84 14.37 -9.10 3.82
CA ASN A 84 12.93 -8.93 3.94
C ASN A 84 12.21 -10.25 4.17
N THR A 85 12.66 -11.33 3.55
CA THR A 85 12.11 -12.69 3.76
C THR A 85 12.27 -13.15 5.22
N GLU A 86 13.36 -12.80 5.88
CA GLU A 86 13.53 -13.10 7.31
C GLU A 86 12.55 -12.29 8.16
N TYR A 87 12.34 -11.02 7.83
CA TYR A 87 11.41 -10.15 8.55
C TYR A 87 9.93 -10.59 8.38
N GLN A 88 9.56 -11.16 7.24
CA GLN A 88 8.22 -11.71 6.96
C GLN A 88 7.77 -12.79 7.94
N ARG A 89 8.68 -13.44 8.66
CA ARG A 89 8.35 -14.43 9.69
C ARG A 89 7.63 -13.86 10.89
N ASN A 90 7.68 -12.51 11.06
CA ASN A 90 7.15 -11.81 12.22
C ASN A 90 5.70 -11.35 12.04
N TYR A 91 5.11 -11.46 10.84
CA TYR A 91 3.74 -11.00 10.56
C TYR A 91 3.15 -11.75 9.37
N LYS A 92 1.83 -11.66 9.21
CA LYS A 92 1.09 -12.32 8.13
C LYS A 92 0.47 -11.29 7.20
N VAL A 93 0.50 -11.59 5.92
CA VAL A 93 -0.22 -10.84 4.88
C VAL A 93 -1.36 -11.71 4.39
N ALA A 94 -2.58 -11.40 4.77
CA ALA A 94 -3.75 -12.24 4.51
C ALA A 94 -3.96 -12.56 3.01
N GLU A 95 -3.59 -11.64 2.13
CA GLU A 95 -3.72 -11.80 0.69
C GLU A 95 -2.72 -12.81 0.09
N TRP A 96 -1.64 -13.15 0.79
CA TRP A 96 -0.68 -14.17 0.34
C TRP A 96 -1.09 -15.58 0.77
N ASP A 97 -1.72 -15.69 1.94
CA ASP A 97 -2.15 -16.97 2.50
C ASP A 97 -3.55 -17.38 2.01
N GLY A 98 -4.39 -16.39 1.67
CA GLY A 98 -5.77 -16.60 1.26
C GLY A 98 -5.96 -16.67 -0.25
N ARG A 99 -7.14 -17.14 -0.65
CA ARG A 99 -7.56 -17.21 -2.05
C ARG A 99 -8.62 -16.18 -2.34
N LEU A 100 -8.41 -15.38 -3.39
CA LEU A 100 -9.34 -14.32 -3.79
C LEU A 100 -10.75 -14.84 -4.09
N ASP A 101 -10.85 -15.98 -4.79
CA ASP A 101 -12.14 -16.57 -5.15
C ASP A 101 -12.96 -16.97 -3.91
N GLU A 102 -12.31 -17.52 -2.89
CA GLU A 102 -12.95 -17.87 -1.62
C GLU A 102 -13.41 -16.64 -0.84
N GLU A 103 -12.59 -15.59 -0.80
CA GLU A 103 -12.94 -14.34 -0.12
C GLU A 103 -14.09 -13.60 -0.83
N LEU A 104 -14.08 -13.55 -2.14
CA LEU A 104 -15.16 -12.96 -2.92
C LEU A 104 -16.47 -13.74 -2.80
N ALA A 105 -16.41 -15.07 -2.68
CA ALA A 105 -17.58 -15.93 -2.52
C ALA A 105 -18.33 -15.66 -1.20
N LYS A 106 -17.67 -15.12 -0.17
CA LYS A 106 -18.31 -14.75 1.11
C LYS A 106 -19.27 -13.56 0.99
N VAL A 107 -19.06 -12.73 -0.02
CA VAL A 107 -19.75 -11.42 -0.16
C VAL A 107 -20.49 -11.24 -1.48
N LEU A 108 -20.26 -12.09 -2.46
CA LEU A 108 -20.88 -12.02 -3.79
C LEU A 108 -21.81 -13.21 -4.04
N GLY A 109 -22.92 -12.97 -4.70
CA GLY A 109 -23.72 -14.03 -5.31
C GLY A 109 -22.99 -14.66 -6.51
N GLU A 110 -23.34 -15.90 -6.86
CA GLU A 110 -22.67 -16.69 -7.90
C GLU A 110 -22.51 -15.98 -9.27
N GLY A 111 -23.51 -15.19 -9.68
CA GLY A 111 -23.49 -14.46 -10.95
C GLY A 111 -22.40 -13.39 -10.96
N ASP A 112 -22.36 -12.55 -9.93
CA ASP A 112 -21.37 -11.48 -9.77
C ASP A 112 -19.96 -12.05 -9.56
N LEU A 113 -19.85 -13.15 -8.79
CA LEU A 113 -18.59 -13.85 -8.57
C LEU A 113 -17.99 -14.35 -9.89
N ARG A 114 -18.78 -15.10 -10.68
CA ARG A 114 -18.33 -15.60 -11.98
C ARG A 114 -17.95 -14.48 -12.94
N TYR A 115 -18.74 -13.40 -12.95
CA TYR A 115 -18.43 -12.23 -13.75
C TYR A 115 -17.11 -11.58 -13.31
N ALA A 116 -16.93 -11.30 -12.03
CA ALA A 116 -15.71 -10.67 -11.50
C ALA A 116 -14.46 -11.52 -11.79
N LEU A 117 -14.53 -12.84 -11.53
CA LEU A 117 -13.40 -13.75 -11.77
C LEU A 117 -13.03 -13.91 -13.24
N SER A 118 -13.96 -13.69 -14.16
CA SER A 118 -13.70 -13.70 -15.61
C SER A 118 -12.91 -12.48 -16.12
N LYS A 119 -12.73 -11.44 -15.29
CA LYS A 119 -12.11 -10.17 -15.69
C LYS A 119 -10.67 -10.05 -15.23
N LYS A 120 -9.85 -9.35 -16.03
CA LYS A 120 -8.45 -9.05 -15.68
C LYS A 120 -8.37 -8.04 -14.53
N ASN A 121 -9.07 -6.91 -14.65
CA ASN A 121 -9.18 -5.92 -13.56
C ASN A 121 -10.50 -6.14 -12.81
N ARG A 122 -10.49 -7.06 -11.84
CA ARG A 122 -11.67 -7.49 -11.09
C ARG A 122 -12.27 -6.35 -10.28
N ALA A 123 -11.43 -5.56 -9.65
CA ALA A 123 -11.86 -4.41 -8.84
C ALA A 123 -12.65 -3.40 -9.68
N LEU A 124 -12.11 -2.96 -10.83
CA LEU A 124 -12.80 -2.03 -11.71
C LEU A 124 -14.16 -2.56 -12.18
N HIS A 125 -14.23 -3.84 -12.53
CA HIS A 125 -15.49 -4.43 -13.02
C HIS A 125 -16.55 -4.61 -11.92
N LEU A 126 -16.14 -4.66 -10.64
CA LEU A 126 -17.10 -4.62 -9.53
C LEU A 126 -17.71 -3.21 -9.37
N LEU A 127 -16.94 -2.14 -9.58
CA LEU A 127 -17.50 -0.78 -9.63
C LEU A 127 -18.37 -0.56 -10.88
N ASP A 128 -18.05 -1.16 -12.01
CA ASP A 128 -18.90 -1.15 -13.21
C ASP A 128 -20.26 -1.84 -12.95
N LEU A 129 -20.28 -2.98 -12.26
CA LEU A 129 -21.51 -3.62 -11.82
C LEU A 129 -22.33 -2.71 -10.88
N GLN A 130 -21.68 -2.02 -9.94
CA GLN A 130 -22.33 -1.02 -9.09
C GLN A 130 -23.02 0.06 -9.95
N SER A 131 -22.29 0.61 -10.91
CA SER A 131 -22.81 1.65 -11.81
C SER A 131 -24.00 1.17 -12.63
N ARG A 132 -23.98 -0.08 -13.11
CA ARG A 132 -25.08 -0.68 -13.88
C ARG A 132 -26.32 -0.85 -13.02
N ASP A 133 -26.19 -1.38 -11.81
CA ASP A 133 -27.32 -1.53 -10.89
C ASP A 133 -27.94 -0.17 -10.56
N LEU A 134 -27.13 0.81 -10.18
CA LEU A 134 -27.62 2.16 -9.85
C LEU A 134 -28.39 2.85 -10.98
N ARG A 135 -28.13 2.49 -12.26
CA ARG A 135 -28.92 3.00 -13.40
C ARG A 135 -30.32 2.41 -13.45
N THR A 136 -30.49 1.18 -12.99
CA THR A 136 -31.78 0.46 -13.04
C THR A 136 -32.63 0.67 -11.80
N LEU A 137 -32.05 1.19 -10.71
CA LEU A 137 -32.76 1.44 -9.47
C LEU A 137 -33.70 2.65 -9.59
N ALA A 138 -34.87 2.53 -8.97
CA ALA A 138 -35.83 3.62 -8.81
C ALA A 138 -35.32 4.59 -7.73
N ILE A 139 -34.36 5.43 -8.08
CA ILE A 139 -33.88 6.52 -7.23
C ILE A 139 -34.76 7.74 -7.53
N GLU A 140 -35.48 8.23 -6.52
CA GLU A 140 -36.47 9.31 -6.67
C GLU A 140 -35.89 10.61 -7.25
N SER A 141 -34.62 10.92 -6.98
CA SER A 141 -33.99 12.18 -7.37
C SER A 141 -32.84 11.97 -8.36
N GLU A 142 -32.89 12.66 -9.49
CA GLU A 142 -31.78 12.70 -10.45
C GLU A 142 -30.48 13.27 -9.80
N PHE A 143 -30.61 14.19 -8.83
CA PHE A 143 -29.45 14.73 -8.10
C PHE A 143 -28.78 13.63 -7.26
N ARG A 144 -29.55 12.76 -6.59
CA ARG A 144 -29.00 11.61 -5.85
C ARG A 144 -28.32 10.61 -6.78
N ARG A 145 -28.89 10.37 -7.95
CA ARG A 145 -28.29 9.52 -8.99
C ARG A 145 -26.94 10.08 -9.45
N LEU A 146 -26.89 11.39 -9.69
CA LEU A 146 -25.66 12.07 -10.08
C LEU A 146 -24.59 11.98 -8.97
N GLU A 147 -25.00 12.08 -7.72
CA GLU A 147 -24.08 11.96 -6.58
C GLU A 147 -23.48 10.55 -6.46
N PHE A 148 -24.26 9.50 -6.68
CA PHE A 148 -23.74 8.14 -6.79
C PHE A 148 -22.66 8.03 -7.88
N GLN A 149 -22.91 8.61 -9.07
CA GLN A 149 -21.94 8.57 -10.17
C GLN A 149 -20.65 9.34 -9.81
N ARG A 150 -20.76 10.46 -9.10
CA ARG A 150 -19.59 11.22 -8.59
C ARG A 150 -18.79 10.42 -7.59
N LEU A 151 -19.45 9.74 -6.64
CA LEU A 151 -18.78 8.88 -5.66
C LEU A 151 -18.07 7.71 -6.33
N LEU A 152 -18.72 7.03 -7.28
CA LEU A 152 -18.09 5.95 -8.04
C LEU A 152 -16.88 6.47 -8.85
N ALA A 153 -16.98 7.64 -9.47
CA ALA A 153 -15.86 8.25 -10.19
C ALA A 153 -14.68 8.54 -9.24
N THR A 154 -14.97 9.02 -8.03
CA THR A 154 -13.94 9.27 -6.99
C THR A 154 -13.26 7.96 -6.56
N LEU A 155 -14.02 6.88 -6.38
CA LEU A 155 -13.48 5.56 -6.02
C LEU A 155 -12.64 4.97 -7.16
N ILE A 156 -13.07 5.13 -8.42
CA ILE A 156 -12.30 4.73 -9.61
C ILE A 156 -11.00 5.52 -9.71
N ASP A 157 -11.02 6.84 -9.46
CA ASP A 157 -9.82 7.68 -9.43
C ASP A 157 -8.84 7.23 -8.34
N ALA A 158 -9.34 6.94 -7.14
CA ALA A 158 -8.52 6.42 -6.03
C ALA A 158 -7.91 5.05 -6.38
N GLN A 159 -8.69 4.12 -6.96
CA GLN A 159 -8.18 2.85 -7.47
C GLN A 159 -7.08 3.07 -8.50
N GLY A 160 -7.31 3.92 -9.51
CA GLY A 160 -6.34 4.22 -10.55
C GLY A 160 -5.03 4.81 -10.01
N LYS A 161 -5.11 5.66 -8.98
CA LYS A 161 -3.92 6.18 -8.27
C LYS A 161 -3.16 5.07 -7.55
N CYS A 162 -3.84 4.14 -6.86
CA CYS A 162 -3.21 2.97 -6.26
C CYS A 162 -2.52 2.09 -7.32
N GLU A 163 -3.21 1.80 -8.42
CA GLU A 163 -2.68 1.02 -9.54
C GLU A 163 -1.45 1.70 -10.17
N ARG A 164 -1.47 3.02 -10.32
CA ARG A 164 -0.32 3.78 -10.77
C ARG A 164 0.87 3.60 -9.85
N ILE A 165 0.71 3.79 -8.53
CA ILE A 165 1.78 3.59 -7.56
C ILE A 165 2.33 2.16 -7.65
N LYS A 166 1.46 1.15 -7.73
CA LYS A 166 1.84 -0.26 -7.80
C LYS A 166 2.60 -0.62 -9.09
N ASN A 167 2.16 -0.10 -10.23
CA ASN A 167 2.66 -0.52 -11.55
C ASN A 167 3.78 0.37 -12.10
N PHE A 168 4.03 1.54 -11.51
CA PHE A 168 5.13 2.44 -11.89
C PHE A 168 6.16 2.52 -10.75
N PRO A 169 7.22 1.70 -10.78
CA PRO A 169 8.26 1.72 -9.76
C PRO A 169 9.03 3.05 -9.78
N TYR A 170 9.76 3.31 -8.71
CA TYR A 170 10.76 4.36 -8.68
C TYR A 170 11.79 4.15 -9.82
N PRO A 171 12.26 5.20 -10.49
CA PRO A 171 13.16 5.06 -11.63
C PRO A 171 14.41 4.24 -11.27
N ARG A 172 14.53 3.05 -11.86
CA ARG A 172 15.55 2.06 -11.49
C ARG A 172 16.98 2.56 -11.65
N GLN A 173 17.23 3.40 -12.64
CA GLN A 173 18.56 3.97 -12.85
C GLN A 173 19.02 4.79 -11.64
N TYR A 174 18.12 5.60 -11.04
CA TYR A 174 18.43 6.36 -9.83
C TYR A 174 18.67 5.45 -8.62
N ALA A 175 17.87 4.41 -8.45
CA ALA A 175 18.04 3.45 -7.36
C ALA A 175 19.38 2.70 -7.48
N THR A 176 19.72 2.22 -8.68
CA THR A 176 20.96 1.49 -8.96
C THR A 176 22.21 2.38 -8.78
N LEU A 177 22.17 3.61 -9.30
CA LEU A 177 23.28 4.55 -9.15
C LEU A 177 23.49 4.94 -7.68
N ASN A 178 22.39 5.20 -6.93
CA ASN A 178 22.49 5.52 -5.50
C ASN A 178 23.17 4.39 -4.74
N HIS A 179 22.74 3.15 -4.97
CA HIS A 179 23.32 1.96 -4.34
C HIS A 179 24.83 1.82 -4.67
N PHE A 180 25.20 1.98 -5.96
CA PHE A 180 26.58 1.95 -6.38
C PHE A 180 27.44 3.03 -5.71
N PHE A 181 26.94 4.26 -5.64
CA PHE A 181 27.67 5.35 -5.01
C PHE A 181 27.82 5.21 -3.51
N ILE A 182 26.83 4.64 -2.84
CA ILE A 182 26.93 4.32 -1.40
C ILE A 182 28.02 3.29 -1.17
N TRP A 183 28.08 2.21 -1.96
CA TRP A 183 29.13 1.21 -1.82
C TRP A 183 30.52 1.78 -2.15
N LEU A 184 30.64 2.59 -3.20
CA LEU A 184 31.88 3.29 -3.51
C LEU A 184 32.34 4.18 -2.35
N PHE A 185 31.42 4.93 -1.77
CA PHE A 185 31.70 5.79 -0.62
C PHE A 185 32.15 4.98 0.61
N ILE A 186 31.47 3.87 0.92
CA ILE A 186 31.82 2.97 2.02
C ILE A 186 33.26 2.46 1.86
N VAL A 187 33.66 2.03 0.66
CA VAL A 187 34.99 1.53 0.37
C VAL A 187 36.06 2.64 0.47
N LEU A 188 35.74 3.86 0.06
CA LEU A 188 36.67 5.00 0.12
C LEU A 188 36.79 5.65 1.50
N THR A 189 35.79 5.49 2.36
CA THR A 189 35.74 6.14 3.69
C THR A 189 36.96 5.79 4.58
N PRO A 190 37.39 4.51 4.72
CA PRO A 190 38.57 4.18 5.52
C PRO A 190 39.85 4.89 5.02
N LEU A 191 40.03 5.05 3.70
CA LEU A 191 41.21 5.71 3.14
C LEU A 191 41.26 7.20 3.51
N GLY A 192 40.10 7.87 3.50
CA GLY A 192 40.01 9.26 3.93
C GLY A 192 40.22 9.44 5.43
N LEU A 193 39.60 8.59 6.25
CA LEU A 193 39.73 8.62 7.70
C LEU A 193 41.14 8.30 8.16
N LEU A 194 41.84 7.38 7.50
CA LEU A 194 43.22 7.02 7.83
C LEU A 194 44.13 8.24 7.83
N GLN A 195 44.04 9.07 6.77
CA GLN A 195 44.87 10.28 6.68
C GLN A 195 44.59 11.29 7.81
N GLU A 196 43.30 11.45 8.17
CA GLU A 196 42.92 12.40 9.22
C GLU A 196 43.37 11.92 10.62
N PHE A 197 43.26 10.62 10.92
CA PHE A 197 43.73 10.07 12.17
C PHE A 197 45.27 10.04 12.28
N GLN A 198 45.98 9.84 11.17
CA GLN A 198 47.45 9.99 11.13
C GLN A 198 47.91 11.41 11.49
N LYS A 199 47.21 12.44 10.97
CA LYS A 199 47.50 13.84 11.35
C LYS A 199 47.31 14.12 12.83
N ALA A 200 46.35 13.41 13.47
CA ALA A 200 46.09 13.53 14.89
C ALA A 200 47.14 12.81 15.78
N GLY A 201 47.89 11.88 15.17
CA GLY A 201 48.96 11.11 15.82
C GLY A 201 48.82 9.60 15.53
N ASP A 202 49.97 8.91 15.44
CA ASP A 202 50.01 7.48 15.08
C ASP A 202 49.21 6.59 16.05
N GLY A 203 49.07 6.97 17.30
CA GLY A 203 48.27 6.27 18.31
C GLY A 203 46.77 6.29 18.05
N PHE A 204 46.27 7.12 17.13
CA PHE A 204 44.84 7.24 16.81
C PHE A 204 44.47 6.53 15.50
N VAL A 205 45.39 5.98 14.77
CA VAL A 205 45.13 5.33 13.45
C VAL A 205 44.12 4.18 13.55
N TRP A 206 44.12 3.41 14.63
CA TRP A 206 43.15 2.33 14.87
C TRP A 206 41.70 2.80 14.91
N LEU A 207 41.45 4.09 15.24
CA LEU A 207 40.09 4.67 15.25
C LEU A 207 39.46 4.71 13.85
N THR A 208 40.25 4.56 12.80
CA THR A 208 39.76 4.42 11.42
C THR A 208 38.74 3.28 11.31
N ILE A 209 38.93 2.16 12.03
CA ILE A 209 38.06 1.00 11.98
C ILE A 209 36.68 1.32 12.57
N PRO A 210 36.53 1.69 13.86
CA PRO A 210 35.21 1.96 14.43
C PRO A 210 34.51 3.17 13.77
N ALA A 211 35.26 4.24 13.45
CA ALA A 211 34.67 5.41 12.80
C ALA A 211 34.19 5.09 11.39
N GLY A 212 34.99 4.38 10.60
CA GLY A 212 34.60 3.92 9.26
C GLY A 212 33.40 3.00 9.30
N THR A 213 33.33 2.08 10.29
CA THR A 213 32.18 1.19 10.48
C THR A 213 30.90 1.95 10.78
N ILE A 214 30.94 2.96 11.66
CA ILE A 214 29.79 3.79 12.00
C ILE A 214 29.28 4.55 10.75
N VAL A 215 30.19 5.19 10.02
CA VAL A 215 29.83 5.91 8.79
C VAL A 215 29.20 4.96 7.76
N ALA A 216 29.83 3.82 7.52
CA ALA A 216 29.33 2.81 6.60
C ALA A 216 27.93 2.30 7.00
N TRP A 217 27.73 2.03 8.29
CA TRP A 217 26.45 1.58 8.84
C TRP A 217 25.35 2.63 8.66
N VAL A 218 25.62 3.90 8.93
CA VAL A 218 24.64 4.98 8.74
C VAL A 218 24.19 5.06 7.28
N PHE A 219 25.12 5.14 6.33
CA PHE A 219 24.75 5.25 4.91
C PHE A 219 24.04 4.01 4.38
N HIS A 220 24.50 2.82 4.77
CA HIS A 220 23.84 1.58 4.41
C HIS A 220 22.40 1.51 4.96
N THR A 221 22.21 1.90 6.23
CA THR A 221 20.88 1.93 6.86
C THR A 221 19.94 2.92 6.16
N MET A 222 20.46 4.12 5.82
CA MET A 222 19.66 5.11 5.07
C MET A 222 19.22 4.59 3.70
N ASP A 223 20.06 3.84 2.99
CA ASP A 223 19.69 3.21 1.72
C ASP A 223 18.57 2.17 1.91
N LYS A 224 18.67 1.34 2.95
CA LYS A 224 17.67 0.32 3.26
C LYS A 224 16.32 0.91 3.71
N ILE A 225 16.31 2.00 4.46
CA ILE A 225 15.08 2.71 4.82
C ILE A 225 14.38 3.23 3.55
N GLY A 226 15.13 3.82 2.62
CA GLY A 226 14.57 4.27 1.34
C GLY A 226 14.00 3.14 0.51
N GLU A 227 14.68 2.00 0.45
CA GLU A 227 14.24 0.80 -0.26
C GLU A 227 12.95 0.22 0.33
N SER A 228 12.86 0.10 1.66
CA SER A 228 11.70 -0.47 2.36
C SER A 228 10.43 0.41 2.32
N SER A 229 10.54 1.66 1.88
CA SER A 229 9.43 2.60 1.77
C SER A 229 9.04 2.90 0.32
N GLU A 230 9.73 2.30 -0.66
CA GLU A 230 9.57 2.60 -2.08
C GLU A 230 8.24 2.08 -2.65
N ASN A 231 7.79 0.92 -2.17
CA ASN A 231 6.62 0.21 -2.70
C ASN A 231 5.55 0.00 -1.62
N PRO A 232 4.65 0.96 -1.40
CA PRO A 232 3.76 1.01 -0.24
C PRO A 232 2.64 -0.05 -0.22
N PHE A 233 2.62 -0.98 -1.18
CA PHE A 233 1.61 -2.04 -1.32
C PHE A 233 2.23 -3.44 -1.50
N GLU A 234 3.53 -3.60 -1.33
CA GLU A 234 4.21 -4.89 -1.56
C GLU A 234 4.07 -5.92 -0.43
N GLY A 235 3.54 -5.53 0.74
CA GLY A 235 3.46 -6.37 1.94
C GLY A 235 4.62 -6.16 2.92
N SER A 236 5.30 -5.01 2.85
CA SER A 236 6.37 -4.60 3.77
C SER A 236 5.78 -4.13 5.11
N PRO A 237 6.54 -4.25 6.23
CA PRO A 237 6.11 -3.77 7.55
C PRO A 237 5.75 -2.29 7.61
N ASN A 238 6.31 -1.48 6.70
CA ASN A 238 6.09 -0.04 6.63
C ASN A 238 4.97 0.37 5.68
N ASP A 239 4.34 -0.59 5.02
CA ASP A 239 3.29 -0.35 4.03
C ASP A 239 2.04 0.29 4.62
N VAL A 240 1.16 0.73 3.72
CA VAL A 240 -0.20 1.09 4.12
C VAL A 240 -0.93 -0.18 4.57
N PRO A 241 -1.54 -0.21 5.76
CA PRO A 241 -2.24 -1.38 6.31
C PRO A 241 -3.60 -1.59 5.62
N ILE A 242 -3.55 -1.90 4.32
CA ILE A 242 -4.75 -1.93 3.46
C ILE A 242 -5.76 -3.00 3.87
N THR A 243 -5.30 -4.10 4.46
CA THR A 243 -6.17 -5.17 4.95
C THR A 243 -6.94 -4.73 6.19
N ALA A 244 -6.24 -4.11 7.16
CA ALA A 244 -6.87 -3.58 8.37
C ALA A 244 -7.81 -2.41 8.06
N MET A 245 -7.42 -1.50 7.15
CA MET A 245 -8.28 -0.40 6.72
C MET A 245 -9.54 -0.90 6.03
N SER A 246 -9.44 -1.91 5.15
CA SER A 246 -10.60 -2.51 4.50
C SER A 246 -11.51 -3.22 5.51
N ARG A 247 -10.94 -3.89 6.51
CA ARG A 247 -11.70 -4.48 7.61
C ARG A 247 -12.43 -3.40 8.42
N GLY A 248 -11.79 -2.28 8.70
CA GLY A 248 -12.42 -1.14 9.37
C GLY A 248 -13.61 -0.59 8.57
N ILE A 249 -13.46 -0.43 7.25
CA ILE A 249 -14.56 -0.03 6.36
C ILE A 249 -15.70 -1.06 6.44
N GLU A 250 -15.39 -2.36 6.35
CA GLU A 250 -16.39 -3.41 6.41
C GLU A 250 -17.19 -3.35 7.72
N ILE A 251 -16.52 -3.15 8.86
CA ILE A 251 -17.17 -3.01 10.16
C ILE A 251 -18.12 -1.80 10.16
N ASP A 252 -17.62 -0.62 9.80
CA ASP A 252 -18.43 0.62 9.75
C ASP A 252 -19.68 0.45 8.88
N LEU A 253 -19.55 -0.16 7.71
CA LEU A 253 -20.67 -0.28 6.78
C LEU A 253 -21.69 -1.35 7.22
N ARG A 254 -21.24 -2.43 7.88
CA ARG A 254 -22.13 -3.43 8.46
C ARG A 254 -22.89 -2.87 9.66
N GLU A 255 -22.24 -2.03 10.49
CA GLU A 255 -22.91 -1.29 11.56
C GLU A 255 -24.00 -0.36 11.00
N MET A 256 -23.71 0.37 9.92
CA MET A 256 -24.70 1.20 9.23
C MET A 256 -25.89 0.41 8.67
N LEU A 257 -25.68 -0.87 8.28
CA LEU A 257 -26.74 -1.78 7.87
C LEU A 257 -27.55 -2.33 9.06
N GLY A 258 -27.07 -2.16 10.29
CA GLY A 258 -27.68 -2.72 11.50
C GLY A 258 -27.47 -4.23 11.65
N GLU A 259 -26.38 -4.77 11.09
CA GLU A 259 -26.07 -6.20 11.22
C GLU A 259 -25.64 -6.52 12.66
N PRO A 260 -26.18 -7.59 13.28
CA PRO A 260 -25.91 -7.92 14.68
C PRO A 260 -24.52 -8.56 14.88
N GLU A 261 -23.98 -9.19 13.85
CA GLU A 261 -22.67 -9.85 13.87
C GLU A 261 -21.66 -9.08 13.02
N LEU A 262 -20.65 -8.54 13.70
CA LEU A 262 -19.59 -7.77 13.06
C LEU A 262 -18.30 -8.58 13.03
N PRO A 263 -17.51 -8.49 11.96
CA PRO A 263 -16.21 -9.14 11.93
C PRO A 263 -15.27 -8.44 12.92
N ALA A 264 -14.38 -9.21 13.55
CA ALA A 264 -13.39 -8.65 14.47
C ALA A 264 -12.42 -7.71 13.75
N ALA A 265 -12.06 -6.60 14.39
CA ALA A 265 -10.99 -5.73 13.90
C ALA A 265 -9.65 -6.47 13.91
N LEU A 266 -8.84 -6.21 12.88
CA LEU A 266 -7.50 -6.79 12.80
C LEU A 266 -6.58 -6.12 13.82
N GLN A 267 -5.81 -6.95 14.53
CA GLN A 267 -4.83 -6.50 15.51
C GLN A 267 -3.43 -6.50 14.92
N ALA A 268 -2.58 -5.64 15.43
CA ALA A 268 -1.17 -5.64 15.05
C ALA A 268 -0.46 -6.90 15.59
N GLU A 269 0.27 -7.59 14.71
CA GLU A 269 1.18 -8.69 15.09
C GLU A 269 2.60 -8.14 15.18
N ASN A 270 3.26 -8.32 16.33
CA ASN A 270 4.62 -7.80 16.57
C ASN A 270 4.80 -6.31 16.19
N GLN A 271 3.82 -5.48 16.54
CA GLN A 271 3.76 -4.03 16.23
C GLN A 271 3.59 -3.71 14.74
N ILE A 272 3.29 -4.69 13.89
CA ILE A 272 3.04 -4.53 12.46
C ILE A 272 1.55 -4.75 12.20
N LEU A 273 0.91 -3.75 11.62
CA LEU A 273 -0.48 -3.80 11.15
C LEU A 273 -0.49 -3.87 9.62
N MET A 274 -1.24 -4.83 9.06
CA MET A 274 -1.30 -5.06 7.61
C MET A 274 -2.69 -4.75 7.04
#